data_0240cdca23ff3100093db56d637f42bc
#
_entry.id   0240cdca23ff3100093db56d637f42bc
#
_cell.length_a   1.000
_cell.length_b   1.000
_cell.length_c   1.000
_cell.angle_alpha   90.00
_cell.angle_beta   90.00
_cell.angle_gamma   90.00
#
_symmetry.space_group_name_H-M   'P 1'
#
loop_
_entity.id
_entity.type
_entity.pdbx_description
1 polymer ?
#
loop_
_entity_poly.entity_id
_entity_poly.type
_entity_poly.pdbx_seq_one_letter_code
_entity_poly.pdbx_strand_id
1 'polypeptide(L)'
;VLIATPNLCVDRTSRVPEVVPGGVLRARAVEVTAGGKGVNVARVARAYRRPATLVALVAERDRDRILGLLADEGADVVPVASPGYARVGTIMVEESGRATVLNEPGTPLDEATWAAYRDAVAERAAAGARLLVCAGSLPPGAPVDGYAELVALAAEAGVATVLDTAPAPLHATLASGPDLVTPNLEEAEAAIHGGSGALLVGAESENGSDDGASVAGRAGDAARALCALGARRAAVTAGAAGVAFSDGVRTEWVRTVPTRVVSAVGAGDSFVGGLALGLLQAGGSPAGLEYEQWLDAVIRGAATATASCERLLAGGVDPARADELLAQLRALATKDANTTGATNTGGATNTGGATNTAGAMNTAARTGDAG
;
A
#
# COMPACT_ATOMS: atom_id res chain seq x y z
N VAL A 1 10.90 2.12 -12.90
CA VAL A 1 9.60 2.45 -12.30
C VAL A 1 9.19 3.83 -12.75
N LEU A 2 7.97 3.96 -13.24
CA LEU A 2 7.29 5.25 -13.42
C LEU A 2 6.41 5.49 -12.20
N ILE A 3 6.47 6.68 -11.62
CA ILE A 3 5.70 7.02 -10.41
C ILE A 3 4.86 8.25 -10.70
N ALA A 4 3.55 8.09 -10.71
CA ALA A 4 2.58 9.17 -10.82
C ALA A 4 2.26 9.69 -9.40
N THR A 5 2.65 10.94 -9.13
CA THR A 5 2.44 11.59 -7.83
C THR A 5 1.86 13.00 -8.01
N PRO A 6 0.52 13.10 -8.16
CA PRO A 6 -0.11 14.37 -8.52
C PRO A 6 -0.18 15.40 -7.38
N ASN A 7 0.05 15.01 -6.14
CA ASN A 7 -0.12 15.90 -4.99
C ASN A 7 1.17 16.02 -4.17
N LEU A 8 2.23 16.51 -4.81
CA LEU A 8 3.51 16.83 -4.16
C LEU A 8 3.33 17.78 -2.99
N CYS A 9 4.23 17.70 -2.01
CA CYS A 9 4.29 18.64 -0.89
C CYS A 9 5.73 19.00 -0.54
N VAL A 10 5.85 19.98 0.34
CA VAL A 10 7.06 20.21 1.11
C VAL A 10 6.83 19.60 2.49
N ASP A 11 7.57 18.57 2.84
CA ASP A 11 7.50 17.97 4.17
C ASP A 11 8.39 18.74 5.14
N ARG A 12 7.81 19.09 6.28
CA ARG A 12 8.52 19.72 7.41
C ARG A 12 8.46 18.80 8.61
N THR A 13 9.51 18.02 8.81
CA THR A 13 9.64 17.09 9.94
C THR A 13 10.28 17.77 11.12
N SER A 14 9.58 17.85 12.24
CA SER A 14 10.02 18.46 13.49
C SER A 14 10.18 17.38 14.57
N ARG A 15 11.37 17.29 15.18
CA ARG A 15 11.57 16.44 16.36
C ARG A 15 11.18 17.22 17.62
N VAL A 16 10.27 16.66 18.39
CA VAL A 16 9.77 17.25 19.64
C VAL A 16 9.90 16.25 20.80
N PRO A 17 10.00 16.68 22.04
CA PRO A 17 9.96 15.78 23.18
C PRO A 17 8.64 15.01 23.23
N GLU A 18 7.52 15.73 23.19
CA GLU A 18 6.15 15.25 23.23
C GLU A 18 5.21 16.28 22.62
N VAL A 19 4.12 15.83 21.99
CA VAL A 19 3.04 16.71 21.49
C VAL A 19 2.01 16.88 22.60
N VAL A 20 1.95 18.09 23.15
CA VAL A 20 0.99 18.46 24.20
C VAL A 20 -0.08 19.37 23.59
N PRO A 21 -1.33 18.92 23.46
CA PRO A 21 -2.42 19.76 22.97
C PRO A 21 -2.59 21.04 23.79
N GLY A 22 -2.71 22.19 23.13
CA GLY A 22 -2.82 23.51 23.78
C GLY A 22 -1.50 24.08 24.31
N GLY A 23 -0.41 23.35 24.22
CA GLY A 23 0.92 23.79 24.67
C GLY A 23 1.73 24.51 23.59
N VAL A 24 2.81 25.19 24.01
CA VAL A 24 3.82 25.75 23.10
C VAL A 24 4.98 24.76 22.96
N LEU A 25 5.11 24.19 21.80
CA LEU A 25 6.14 23.19 21.50
C LEU A 25 7.39 23.87 20.92
N ARG A 26 8.57 23.38 21.31
CA ARG A 26 9.85 23.80 20.71
C ARG A 26 10.53 22.59 20.09
N ALA A 27 10.67 22.61 18.77
CA ALA A 27 11.38 21.57 18.03
C ALA A 27 12.86 21.57 18.40
N ARG A 28 13.45 20.38 18.63
CA ARG A 28 14.90 20.17 18.82
C ARG A 28 15.64 20.16 17.49
N ALA A 29 14.99 19.73 16.44
CA ALA A 29 15.51 19.72 15.07
C ALA A 29 14.36 19.85 14.09
N VAL A 30 14.63 20.45 12.93
CA VAL A 30 13.69 20.59 11.82
C VAL A 30 14.40 20.18 10.55
N GLU A 31 13.77 19.33 9.76
CA GLU A 31 14.21 18.92 8.44
C GLU A 31 13.13 19.30 7.42
N VAL A 32 13.56 19.82 6.27
CA VAL A 32 12.64 20.19 5.18
C VAL A 32 13.07 19.42 3.94
N THR A 33 12.16 18.63 3.38
CA THR A 33 12.41 17.75 2.24
C THR A 33 11.30 17.90 1.21
N ALA A 34 11.54 17.42 -0.02
CA ALA A 34 10.42 17.13 -0.91
C ALA A 34 9.57 16.04 -0.28
N GLY A 35 8.25 16.10 -0.42
CA GLY A 35 7.34 15.17 0.21
C GLY A 35 6.24 14.68 -0.74
N GLY A 36 5.45 13.75 -0.22
CA GLY A 36 4.40 13.03 -0.92
C GLY A 36 4.75 11.56 -1.14
N LYS A 37 3.71 10.70 -1.17
CA LYS A 37 3.88 9.24 -1.23
C LYS A 37 4.83 8.81 -2.37
N GLY A 38 4.66 9.35 -3.58
CA GLY A 38 5.53 8.98 -4.71
C GLY A 38 7.00 9.36 -4.52
N VAL A 39 7.30 10.48 -3.84
CA VAL A 39 8.69 10.86 -3.52
C VAL A 39 9.32 9.83 -2.57
N ASN A 40 8.56 9.37 -1.58
CA ASN A 40 9.01 8.33 -0.65
C ASN A 40 9.29 7.00 -1.37
N VAL A 41 8.44 6.61 -2.32
CA VAL A 41 8.67 5.45 -3.20
C VAL A 41 9.96 5.63 -4.03
N ALA A 42 10.19 6.81 -4.61
CA ALA A 42 11.39 7.11 -5.39
C ALA A 42 12.66 7.06 -4.52
N ARG A 43 12.61 7.51 -3.26
CA ARG A 43 13.72 7.40 -2.31
C ARG A 43 14.13 5.95 -2.09
N VAL A 44 13.18 5.05 -1.92
CA VAL A 44 13.44 3.61 -1.81
C VAL A 44 14.14 3.09 -3.06
N ALA A 45 13.61 3.36 -4.25
CA ALA A 45 14.23 2.93 -5.51
C ALA A 45 15.67 3.44 -5.63
N ARG A 46 15.93 4.71 -5.28
CA ARG A 46 17.24 5.33 -5.29
C ARG A 46 18.20 4.68 -4.29
N ALA A 47 17.74 4.35 -3.08
CA ALA A 47 18.58 3.67 -2.08
C ALA A 47 19.12 2.34 -2.64
N TYR A 48 18.32 1.63 -3.43
CA TYR A 48 18.74 0.43 -4.15
C TYR A 48 19.39 0.71 -5.51
N ARG A 49 19.70 1.97 -5.84
CA ARG A 49 20.30 2.40 -7.11
C ARG A 49 19.51 1.91 -8.34
N ARG A 50 18.19 1.94 -8.24
CA ARG A 50 17.28 1.57 -9.33
C ARG A 50 16.64 2.81 -9.95
N PRO A 51 16.52 2.86 -11.30
CA PRO A 51 15.87 3.98 -11.98
C PRO A 51 14.41 4.12 -11.55
N ALA A 52 14.02 5.34 -11.19
CA ALA A 52 12.64 5.71 -10.91
C ALA A 52 12.42 7.15 -11.40
N THR A 53 11.40 7.34 -12.20
CA THR A 53 11.02 8.65 -12.73
C THR A 53 9.69 9.08 -12.12
N LEU A 54 9.68 10.24 -11.48
CA LEU A 54 8.47 10.87 -10.96
C LEU A 54 7.80 11.68 -12.08
N VAL A 55 6.51 11.52 -12.30
CA VAL A 55 5.67 12.52 -12.96
C VAL A 55 4.87 13.23 -11.89
N ALA A 56 5.05 14.52 -11.75
CA ALA A 56 4.54 15.26 -10.61
C ALA A 56 3.97 16.63 -11.01
N LEU A 57 2.85 17.01 -10.39
CA LEU A 57 2.37 18.38 -10.44
C LEU A 57 3.25 19.24 -9.53
N VAL A 58 3.84 20.27 -10.11
CA VAL A 58 4.75 21.20 -9.43
C VAL A 58 4.15 22.58 -9.42
N ALA A 59 3.82 23.07 -8.22
CA ALA A 59 3.21 24.38 -8.04
C ALA A 59 4.15 25.49 -8.53
N GLU A 60 3.64 26.34 -9.42
CA GLU A 60 4.46 27.36 -10.11
C GLU A 60 5.13 28.33 -9.15
N ARG A 61 4.45 28.72 -8.06
CA ARG A 61 4.98 29.69 -7.09
C ARG A 61 6.07 29.14 -6.18
N ASP A 62 6.18 27.81 -6.05
CA ASP A 62 7.21 27.11 -5.28
C ASP A 62 8.10 26.22 -6.16
N ARG A 63 8.04 26.41 -7.50
CA ARG A 63 8.71 25.56 -8.47
C ARG A 63 10.19 25.34 -8.16
N ASP A 64 10.93 26.43 -8.04
CA ASP A 64 12.39 26.36 -7.83
C ASP A 64 12.74 25.68 -6.50
N ARG A 65 11.95 25.96 -5.47
CA ARG A 65 12.11 25.32 -4.15
C ARG A 65 11.90 23.82 -4.22
N ILE A 66 10.80 23.37 -4.83
CA ILE A 66 10.48 21.95 -4.91
C ILE A 66 11.47 21.21 -5.81
N LEU A 67 11.80 21.77 -6.97
CA LEU A 67 12.77 21.16 -7.88
C LEU A 67 14.16 21.13 -7.25
N GLY A 68 14.54 22.16 -6.47
CA GLY A 68 15.77 22.16 -5.69
C GLY A 68 15.81 21.02 -4.67
N LEU A 69 14.76 20.85 -3.86
CA LEU A 69 14.66 19.75 -2.89
C LEU A 69 14.72 18.37 -3.56
N LEU A 70 14.05 18.18 -4.71
CA LEU A 70 14.09 16.94 -5.47
C LEU A 70 15.49 16.68 -6.07
N ALA A 71 16.15 17.73 -6.57
CA ALA A 71 17.50 17.65 -7.13
C ALA A 71 18.54 17.33 -6.06
N ASP A 72 18.45 17.91 -4.87
CA ASP A 72 19.32 17.62 -3.71
C ASP A 72 19.22 16.13 -3.32
N GLU A 73 18.05 15.55 -3.48
CA GLU A 73 17.82 14.12 -3.28
C GLU A 73 18.20 13.27 -4.51
N GLY A 74 18.58 13.88 -5.64
CA GLY A 74 18.89 13.18 -6.90
C GLY A 74 17.69 12.45 -7.49
N ALA A 75 16.48 12.96 -7.31
CA ALA A 75 15.28 12.43 -7.90
C ALA A 75 15.17 12.81 -9.39
N ASP A 76 14.83 11.84 -10.24
CA ASP A 76 14.47 12.09 -11.64
C ASP A 76 12.98 12.46 -11.71
N VAL A 77 12.69 13.67 -12.22
CA VAL A 77 11.32 14.21 -12.23
C VAL A 77 10.96 14.81 -13.58
N VAL A 78 9.75 14.51 -14.02
CA VAL A 78 9.03 15.17 -15.12
C VAL A 78 8.02 16.12 -14.47
N PRO A 79 8.35 17.41 -14.36
CA PRO A 79 7.47 18.36 -13.70
C PRO A 79 6.38 18.84 -14.66
N VAL A 80 5.14 18.72 -14.24
CA VAL A 80 3.98 19.35 -14.89
C VAL A 80 3.57 20.57 -14.07
N ALA A 81 3.48 21.72 -14.70
CA ALA A 81 3.12 22.94 -14.00
C ALA A 81 1.69 22.87 -13.44
N SER A 82 1.52 23.30 -12.20
CA SER A 82 0.21 23.46 -11.55
C SER A 82 0.09 24.83 -10.91
N PRO A 83 -1.13 25.38 -10.77
CA PRO A 83 -1.32 26.70 -10.18
C PRO A 83 -0.96 26.72 -8.69
N GLY A 84 -0.75 27.92 -8.15
CA GLY A 84 -0.66 28.19 -6.71
C GLY A 84 0.64 27.80 -6.05
N TYR A 85 0.55 27.43 -4.77
CA TYR A 85 1.66 27.05 -3.91
C TYR A 85 1.68 25.55 -3.65
N ALA A 86 2.85 25.03 -3.34
CA ALA A 86 2.97 23.67 -2.83
C ALA A 86 2.31 23.55 -1.45
N ARG A 87 1.55 22.49 -1.25
CA ARG A 87 1.06 22.14 0.09
C ARG A 87 2.21 21.77 1.02
N VAL A 88 2.00 21.93 2.31
CA VAL A 88 2.98 21.55 3.33
C VAL A 88 2.46 20.34 4.12
N GLY A 89 3.30 19.35 4.29
CA GLY A 89 3.14 18.28 5.26
C GLY A 89 3.88 18.66 6.55
N THR A 90 3.18 18.89 7.64
CA THR A 90 3.81 19.13 8.95
C THR A 90 3.83 17.83 9.72
N ILE A 91 5.03 17.34 10.01
CA ILE A 91 5.26 16.07 10.69
C ILE A 91 5.94 16.37 12.03
N MET A 92 5.34 15.96 13.12
CA MET A 92 5.93 16.05 14.46
C MET A 92 6.27 14.64 14.94
N VAL A 93 7.56 14.35 15.14
CA VAL A 93 8.04 13.07 15.63
C VAL A 93 8.51 13.23 17.07
N GLU A 94 7.88 12.51 17.99
CA GLU A 94 8.20 12.50 19.39
C GLU A 94 9.39 11.59 19.72
N GLU A 95 9.99 11.78 20.88
CA GLU A 95 11.06 10.90 21.39
C GLU A 95 10.59 9.46 21.61
N SER A 96 9.30 9.27 21.85
CA SER A 96 8.63 7.96 21.92
C SER A 96 8.58 7.22 20.58
N GLY A 97 8.82 7.91 19.45
CA GLY A 97 8.61 7.42 18.09
C GLY A 97 7.18 7.65 17.57
N ARG A 98 6.27 8.18 18.40
CA ARG A 98 4.94 8.59 17.95
C ARG A 98 5.05 9.76 16.98
N ALA A 99 4.28 9.71 15.89
CA ALA A 99 4.24 10.79 14.92
C ALA A 99 2.83 11.37 14.80
N THR A 100 2.76 12.69 14.74
CA THR A 100 1.54 13.43 14.41
C THR A 100 1.76 14.15 13.09
N VAL A 101 0.85 13.95 12.15
CA VAL A 101 0.96 14.49 10.79
C VAL A 101 -0.23 15.39 10.50
N LEU A 102 0.05 16.60 10.02
CA LEU A 102 -0.93 17.54 9.48
C LEU A 102 -0.63 17.76 8.00
N ASN A 103 -1.52 17.28 7.14
CA ASN A 103 -1.43 17.44 5.70
C ASN A 103 -2.37 18.55 5.19
N GLU A 104 -1.84 19.48 4.43
CA GLU A 104 -2.66 20.41 3.66
C GLU A 104 -3.28 19.71 2.44
N PRO A 105 -4.46 20.14 1.95
CA PRO A 105 -5.14 19.48 0.83
C PRO A 105 -4.45 19.66 -0.52
N GLY A 106 -3.70 20.73 -0.69
CA GLY A 106 -3.11 21.16 -1.95
C GLY A 106 -3.92 22.25 -2.66
N THR A 107 -3.37 22.75 -3.77
CA THR A 107 -4.04 23.78 -4.57
C THR A 107 -5.04 23.15 -5.54
N PRO A 108 -6.23 23.72 -5.71
CA PRO A 108 -7.20 23.24 -6.68
C PRO A 108 -6.67 23.30 -8.12
N LEU A 109 -6.91 22.24 -8.88
CA LEU A 109 -6.57 22.14 -10.30
C LEU A 109 -7.77 22.46 -11.17
N ASP A 110 -7.48 22.90 -12.40
CA ASP A 110 -8.44 22.91 -13.51
C ASP A 110 -8.28 21.65 -14.37
N GLU A 111 -9.24 21.43 -15.24
CA GLU A 111 -9.28 20.28 -16.16
C GLU A 111 -8.07 20.27 -17.10
N ALA A 112 -7.60 21.43 -17.55
CA ALA A 112 -6.45 21.53 -18.45
C ALA A 112 -5.15 21.08 -17.78
N THR A 113 -4.96 21.45 -16.50
CA THR A 113 -3.81 21.00 -15.69
C THR A 113 -3.85 19.49 -15.48
N TRP A 114 -5.03 18.93 -15.18
CA TRP A 114 -5.18 17.49 -15.04
C TRP A 114 -4.89 16.76 -16.35
N ALA A 115 -5.43 17.26 -17.48
CA ALA A 115 -5.16 16.68 -18.80
C ALA A 115 -3.67 16.68 -19.15
N ALA A 116 -2.96 17.79 -18.91
CA ALA A 116 -1.52 17.88 -19.12
C ALA A 116 -0.74 16.88 -18.24
N TYR A 117 -1.18 16.67 -16.99
CA TYR A 117 -0.58 15.67 -16.11
C TYR A 117 -0.77 14.24 -16.61
N ARG A 118 -1.99 13.89 -16.98
CA ARG A 118 -2.36 12.61 -17.58
C ARG A 118 -1.54 12.33 -18.85
N ASP A 119 -1.43 13.31 -19.75
CA ASP A 119 -0.70 13.17 -21.00
C ASP A 119 0.82 12.95 -20.76
N ALA A 120 1.40 13.63 -19.77
CA ALA A 120 2.77 13.40 -19.35
C ALA A 120 3.00 11.98 -18.79
N VAL A 121 2.06 11.45 -18.02
CA VAL A 121 2.12 10.04 -17.55
C VAL A 121 2.02 9.08 -18.72
N ALA A 122 1.08 9.30 -19.65
CA ALA A 122 0.89 8.46 -20.84
C ALA A 122 2.16 8.42 -21.72
N GLU A 123 2.77 9.58 -21.98
CA GLU A 123 4.02 9.68 -22.73
C GLU A 123 5.13 8.84 -22.10
N ARG A 124 5.30 8.94 -20.77
CA ARG A 124 6.33 8.19 -20.05
C ARG A 124 6.02 6.71 -19.94
N ALA A 125 4.75 6.32 -19.84
CA ALA A 125 4.36 4.91 -19.87
C ALA A 125 4.71 4.30 -21.24
N ALA A 126 4.37 4.98 -22.34
CA ALA A 126 4.68 4.54 -23.71
C ALA A 126 6.19 4.51 -24.02
N ALA A 127 7.01 5.31 -23.31
CA ALA A 127 8.47 5.35 -23.48
C ALA A 127 9.21 4.14 -22.88
N GLY A 128 8.50 3.08 -22.46
CA GLY A 128 9.09 1.82 -22.02
C GLY A 128 9.09 1.62 -20.49
N ALA A 129 8.19 2.26 -19.77
CA ALA A 129 7.96 1.94 -18.37
C ALA A 129 7.49 0.47 -18.27
N ARG A 130 7.95 -0.23 -17.24
CA ARG A 130 7.53 -1.62 -16.95
C ARG A 130 6.51 -1.71 -15.82
N LEU A 131 6.47 -0.69 -14.99
CA LEU A 131 5.59 -0.57 -13.84
C LEU A 131 5.24 0.90 -13.63
N LEU A 132 3.95 1.19 -13.50
CA LEU A 132 3.41 2.47 -13.06
C LEU A 132 2.94 2.34 -11.61
N VAL A 133 3.50 3.17 -10.74
CA VAL A 133 3.03 3.33 -9.36
C VAL A 133 2.22 4.63 -9.29
N CYS A 134 0.93 4.53 -9.04
CA CYS A 134 0.05 5.65 -8.74
C CYS A 134 0.05 5.87 -7.22
N ALA A 135 0.70 6.93 -6.75
CA ALA A 135 0.95 7.12 -5.32
C ALA A 135 0.53 8.50 -4.80
N GLY A 136 -0.28 8.50 -3.76
CA GLY A 136 -0.72 9.68 -3.03
C GLY A 136 -2.17 10.05 -3.26
N SER A 137 -2.63 11.07 -2.50
CA SER A 137 -3.97 11.64 -2.68
C SER A 137 -4.06 12.41 -4.00
N LEU A 138 -5.26 12.55 -4.52
CA LEU A 138 -5.54 13.49 -5.60
C LEU A 138 -5.67 14.91 -5.03
N PRO A 139 -5.11 15.93 -5.69
CA PRO A 139 -5.33 17.32 -5.29
C PRO A 139 -6.79 17.74 -5.53
N PRO A 140 -7.29 18.78 -4.85
CA PRO A 140 -8.61 19.31 -5.11
C PRO A 140 -8.80 19.67 -6.59
N GLY A 141 -9.97 19.42 -7.16
CA GLY A 141 -10.26 19.69 -8.57
C GLY A 141 -9.79 18.58 -9.54
N ALA A 142 -8.94 17.66 -9.14
CA ALA A 142 -8.69 16.45 -9.92
C ALA A 142 -9.94 15.55 -9.91
N PRO A 143 -10.24 14.83 -11.02
CA PRO A 143 -11.33 13.85 -11.03
C PRO A 143 -11.13 12.79 -9.95
N VAL A 144 -12.18 12.38 -9.24
CA VAL A 144 -12.08 11.33 -8.21
C VAL A 144 -11.64 9.99 -8.81
N ASP A 145 -11.96 9.75 -10.06
CA ASP A 145 -11.58 8.60 -10.89
C ASP A 145 -10.31 8.85 -11.72
N GLY A 146 -9.57 9.92 -11.44
CA GLY A 146 -8.37 10.28 -12.18
C GLY A 146 -7.31 9.17 -12.22
N TYR A 147 -7.20 8.36 -11.19
CA TYR A 147 -6.32 7.19 -11.22
C TYR A 147 -6.87 6.06 -12.11
N ALA A 148 -8.19 5.95 -12.32
CA ALA A 148 -8.75 5.01 -13.26
C ALA A 148 -8.32 5.35 -14.72
N GLU A 149 -8.24 6.64 -15.06
CA GLU A 149 -7.70 7.08 -16.35
C GLU A 149 -6.23 6.63 -16.50
N LEU A 150 -5.40 6.80 -15.48
CA LEU A 150 -3.99 6.38 -15.52
C LEU A 150 -3.82 4.86 -15.60
N VAL A 151 -4.67 4.09 -14.92
CA VAL A 151 -4.69 2.62 -14.99
C VAL A 151 -5.06 2.18 -16.41
N ALA A 152 -6.05 2.81 -17.05
CA ALA A 152 -6.44 2.50 -18.42
C ALA A 152 -5.30 2.80 -19.41
N LEU A 153 -4.67 3.96 -19.31
CA LEU A 153 -3.52 4.34 -20.14
C LEU A 153 -2.34 3.37 -19.97
N ALA A 154 -2.06 2.94 -18.74
CA ALA A 154 -1.03 1.95 -18.47
C ALA A 154 -1.36 0.59 -19.10
N ALA A 155 -2.62 0.16 -19.03
CA ALA A 155 -3.07 -1.08 -19.65
C ALA A 155 -2.92 -1.05 -21.18
N GLU A 156 -3.26 0.06 -21.84
CA GLU A 156 -3.06 0.26 -23.27
C GLU A 156 -1.57 0.19 -23.66
N ALA A 157 -0.69 0.68 -22.80
CA ALA A 157 0.77 0.62 -22.99
C ALA A 157 1.39 -0.73 -22.56
N GLY A 158 0.61 -1.69 -22.04
CA GLY A 158 1.11 -2.97 -21.52
C GLY A 158 1.93 -2.84 -20.23
N VAL A 159 1.73 -1.76 -19.48
CA VAL A 159 2.43 -1.42 -18.24
C VAL A 159 1.57 -1.86 -17.05
N ALA A 160 2.16 -2.66 -16.15
CA ALA A 160 1.47 -3.06 -14.92
C ALA A 160 1.33 -1.89 -13.94
N THR A 161 0.31 -1.95 -13.06
CA THR A 161 -0.05 -0.85 -12.16
C THR A 161 -0.03 -1.27 -10.69
N VAL A 162 0.49 -0.39 -9.83
CA VAL A 162 0.33 -0.44 -8.38
C VAL A 162 -0.33 0.86 -7.93
N LEU A 163 -1.41 0.77 -7.17
CA LEU A 163 -2.18 1.92 -6.69
C LEU A 163 -2.13 2.01 -5.16
N ASP A 164 -1.65 3.14 -4.67
CA ASP A 164 -1.61 3.51 -3.25
C ASP A 164 -2.18 4.91 -3.04
N THR A 165 -3.46 5.01 -2.71
CA THR A 165 -4.18 6.27 -2.63
C THR A 165 -5.23 6.28 -1.52
N ALA A 166 -5.84 7.45 -1.30
CA ALA A 166 -6.93 7.64 -0.36
C ALA A 166 -8.19 6.82 -0.72
N PRO A 167 -9.08 6.52 0.23
CA PRO A 167 -10.21 5.61 0.03
C PRO A 167 -11.15 5.95 -1.12
N ALA A 168 -11.51 7.22 -1.31
CA ALA A 168 -12.45 7.61 -2.37
C ALA A 168 -11.88 7.42 -3.78
N PRO A 169 -10.66 7.91 -4.12
CA PRO A 169 -10.01 7.59 -5.39
C PRO A 169 -9.71 6.09 -5.54
N LEU A 170 -9.37 5.36 -4.46
CA LEU A 170 -9.19 3.92 -4.50
C LEU A 170 -10.48 3.25 -4.98
N HIS A 171 -11.61 3.51 -4.30
CA HIS A 171 -12.92 2.96 -4.67
C HIS A 171 -13.26 3.25 -6.14
N ALA A 172 -13.11 4.51 -6.57
CA ALA A 172 -13.41 4.93 -7.94
C ALA A 172 -12.54 4.23 -9.00
N THR A 173 -11.33 3.77 -8.61
CA THR A 173 -10.38 3.15 -9.54
C THR A 173 -10.54 1.63 -9.62
N LEU A 174 -11.15 0.95 -8.63
CA LEU A 174 -11.19 -0.52 -8.59
C LEU A 174 -11.75 -1.16 -9.86
N ALA A 175 -12.84 -0.61 -10.39
CA ALA A 175 -13.50 -1.14 -11.58
C ALA A 175 -12.64 -1.07 -12.86
N SER A 176 -11.58 -0.25 -12.90
CA SER A 176 -10.63 -0.18 -14.02
C SER A 176 -9.61 -1.33 -14.01
N GLY A 177 -9.61 -2.18 -13.00
CA GLY A 177 -8.78 -3.38 -12.92
C GLY A 177 -7.29 -3.12 -12.66
N PRO A 178 -6.90 -2.31 -11.64
CA PRO A 178 -5.49 -2.14 -11.29
C PRO A 178 -4.85 -3.49 -10.95
N ASP A 179 -3.59 -3.70 -11.34
CA ASP A 179 -2.92 -4.99 -11.12
C ASP A 179 -2.68 -5.29 -9.64
N LEU A 180 -2.42 -4.26 -8.83
CA LEU A 180 -2.33 -4.35 -7.38
C LEU A 180 -2.76 -3.05 -6.71
N VAL A 181 -3.50 -3.16 -5.62
CA VAL A 181 -3.81 -2.04 -4.70
C VAL A 181 -3.16 -2.30 -3.35
N THR A 182 -2.69 -1.23 -2.67
CA THR A 182 -1.88 -1.36 -1.45
C THR A 182 -2.34 -0.46 -0.29
N PRO A 183 -3.66 -0.40 0.01
CA PRO A 183 -4.14 0.40 1.13
C PRO A 183 -3.70 -0.18 2.48
N ASN A 184 -3.72 0.65 3.52
CA ASN A 184 -3.76 0.13 4.88
C ASN A 184 -5.17 -0.41 5.20
N LEU A 185 -5.32 -1.12 6.33
CA LEU A 185 -6.58 -1.78 6.69
C LEU A 185 -7.74 -0.78 6.79
N GLU A 186 -7.54 0.38 7.40
CA GLU A 186 -8.56 1.41 7.55
C GLU A 186 -8.95 2.01 6.20
N GLU A 187 -7.96 2.31 5.35
CA GLU A 187 -8.19 2.78 3.97
C GLU A 187 -8.95 1.73 3.13
N ALA A 188 -8.60 0.45 3.29
CA ALA A 188 -9.27 -0.65 2.60
C ALA A 188 -10.74 -0.77 3.01
N GLU A 189 -11.02 -0.81 4.31
CA GLU A 189 -12.38 -0.87 4.84
C GLU A 189 -13.22 0.35 4.40
N ALA A 190 -12.66 1.56 4.47
CA ALA A 190 -13.33 2.76 4.00
C ALA A 190 -13.60 2.71 2.47
N ALA A 191 -12.65 2.24 1.67
CA ALA A 191 -12.82 2.13 0.22
C ALA A 191 -13.91 1.11 -0.16
N ILE A 192 -13.98 -0.03 0.52
CA ILE A 192 -15.02 -1.05 0.30
C ILE A 192 -16.43 -0.46 0.51
N HIS A 193 -16.57 0.48 1.45
CA HIS A 193 -17.83 1.16 1.75
C HIS A 193 -18.04 2.46 0.94
N GLY A 194 -17.40 2.62 -0.20
CA GLY A 194 -17.59 3.77 -1.10
C GLY A 194 -16.74 4.99 -0.78
N GLY A 195 -15.72 4.85 0.07
CA GLY A 195 -14.77 5.93 0.37
C GLY A 195 -15.34 7.08 1.22
N SER A 196 -16.57 6.95 1.73
CA SER A 196 -17.23 7.96 2.54
C SER A 196 -16.89 7.77 4.02
N GLY A 197 -15.87 8.45 4.50
CA GLY A 197 -15.51 8.49 5.91
C GLY A 197 -14.40 9.49 6.15
N ALA A 198 -14.54 10.37 7.14
CA ALA A 198 -13.43 11.15 7.64
C ALA A 198 -12.48 10.19 8.36
N LEU A 199 -11.44 9.74 7.66
CA LEU A 199 -10.37 8.97 8.27
C LEU A 199 -9.61 9.86 9.24
N LEU A 200 -9.79 9.61 10.53
CA LEU A 200 -8.76 9.93 11.51
C LEU A 200 -7.64 8.89 11.33
N VAL A 201 -6.82 9.07 10.29
CA VAL A 201 -5.62 8.26 10.07
C VAL A 201 -4.68 8.55 11.23
N GLY A 202 -4.42 7.55 12.07
CA GLY A 202 -3.38 7.65 13.10
C GLY A 202 -3.82 7.63 14.55
N ALA A 203 -5.09 7.38 14.87
CA ALA A 203 -5.38 6.84 16.18
C ALA A 203 -5.13 5.32 16.10
N GLU A 204 -3.90 4.89 16.39
CA GLU A 204 -3.75 3.52 16.91
C GLU A 204 -4.78 3.42 18.02
N SER A 205 -5.77 2.55 17.86
CA SER A 205 -6.72 2.26 18.93
C SER A 205 -5.93 1.56 20.04
N GLU A 206 -5.40 2.36 20.97
CA GLU A 206 -4.73 1.86 22.18
C GLU A 206 -5.71 1.09 23.10
N ASN A 207 -6.97 0.93 22.70
CA ASN A 207 -8.01 0.26 23.48
C ASN A 207 -8.70 -0.84 22.68
N GLY A 208 -8.06 -1.97 22.60
CA GLY A 208 -8.66 -3.22 22.21
C GLY A 208 -7.59 -4.29 22.16
N SER A 209 -7.73 -5.30 22.97
CA SER A 209 -7.05 -6.59 22.85
C SER A 209 -7.58 -7.30 21.58
N ASP A 210 -7.41 -6.63 20.41
CA ASP A 210 -7.64 -7.28 19.12
C ASP A 210 -6.42 -8.18 18.92
N ASP A 211 -6.58 -9.48 19.15
CA ASP A 211 -5.50 -10.42 18.94
C ASP A 211 -5.06 -10.36 17.46
N GLY A 212 -3.78 -10.53 17.20
CA GLY A 212 -3.25 -10.42 15.83
C GLY A 212 -3.94 -11.36 14.82
N ALA A 213 -4.71 -12.35 15.30
CA ALA A 213 -5.54 -13.23 14.48
C ALA A 213 -6.79 -12.51 13.96
N SER A 214 -7.42 -11.64 14.75
CA SER A 214 -8.55 -10.81 14.32
C SER A 214 -8.13 -9.79 13.27
N VAL A 215 -6.99 -9.10 13.46
CA VAL A 215 -6.44 -8.15 12.48
C VAL A 215 -6.08 -8.84 11.17
N ALA A 216 -5.43 -10.00 11.21
CA ALA A 216 -5.10 -10.78 10.02
C ALA A 216 -6.35 -11.21 9.26
N GLY A 217 -7.40 -11.64 9.98
CA GLY A 217 -8.69 -11.99 9.40
C GLY A 217 -9.34 -10.82 8.67
N ARG A 218 -9.48 -9.67 9.33
CA ARG A 218 -10.03 -8.43 8.75
C ARG A 218 -9.26 -7.99 7.51
N ALA A 219 -7.93 -7.98 7.58
CA ALA A 219 -7.08 -7.59 6.45
C ALA A 219 -7.24 -8.56 5.26
N GLY A 220 -7.37 -9.87 5.52
CA GLY A 220 -7.63 -10.88 4.51
C GLY A 220 -9.01 -10.72 3.86
N ASP A 221 -10.04 -10.45 4.66
CA ASP A 221 -11.40 -10.19 4.17
C ASP A 221 -11.43 -8.91 3.31
N ALA A 222 -10.77 -7.85 3.77
CA ALA A 222 -10.65 -6.60 3.03
C ALA A 222 -9.89 -6.80 1.69
N ALA A 223 -8.80 -7.56 1.69
CA ALA A 223 -8.06 -7.85 0.46
C ALA A 223 -8.91 -8.60 -0.57
N ARG A 224 -9.68 -9.61 -0.13
CA ARG A 224 -10.63 -10.34 -1.02
C ARG A 224 -11.74 -9.42 -1.53
N ALA A 225 -12.29 -8.56 -0.68
CA ALA A 225 -13.34 -7.61 -1.06
C ALA A 225 -12.86 -6.62 -2.10
N LEU A 226 -11.64 -6.08 -1.97
CA LEU A 226 -11.04 -5.19 -2.98
C LEU A 226 -10.85 -5.90 -4.33
N CYS A 227 -10.47 -7.18 -4.32
CA CYS A 227 -10.40 -7.98 -5.54
C CYS A 227 -11.81 -8.20 -6.15
N ALA A 228 -12.82 -8.47 -5.34
CA ALA A 228 -14.20 -8.62 -5.80
C ALA A 228 -14.77 -7.32 -6.42
N LEU A 229 -14.27 -6.15 -6.01
CA LEU A 229 -14.62 -4.85 -6.55
C LEU A 229 -13.83 -4.47 -7.82
N GLY A 230 -12.86 -5.30 -8.25
CA GLY A 230 -12.19 -5.14 -9.54
C GLY A 230 -10.67 -5.12 -9.52
N ALA A 231 -10.01 -4.93 -8.39
CA ALA A 231 -8.56 -5.06 -8.33
C ALA A 231 -8.12 -6.49 -8.68
N ARG A 232 -7.10 -6.65 -9.50
CA ARG A 232 -6.57 -8.00 -9.80
C ARG A 232 -5.92 -8.65 -8.59
N ARG A 233 -5.31 -7.83 -7.73
CA ARG A 233 -4.67 -8.24 -6.48
C ARG A 233 -4.80 -7.13 -5.45
N ALA A 234 -4.74 -7.48 -4.18
CA ALA A 234 -4.71 -6.52 -3.09
C ALA A 234 -3.69 -6.94 -2.02
N ALA A 235 -2.91 -5.98 -1.54
CA ALA A 235 -2.02 -6.13 -0.40
C ALA A 235 -2.42 -5.13 0.68
N VAL A 236 -3.19 -5.58 1.67
CA VAL A 236 -3.71 -4.74 2.75
C VAL A 236 -2.72 -4.74 3.91
N THR A 237 -2.11 -3.59 4.17
CA THR A 237 -1.15 -3.44 5.25
C THR A 237 -1.85 -3.17 6.58
N ALA A 238 -1.38 -3.81 7.66
CA ALA A 238 -1.90 -3.68 9.03
C ALA A 238 -0.79 -3.30 10.02
N GLY A 239 0.06 -2.35 9.65
CA GLY A 239 1.15 -1.84 10.46
C GLY A 239 2.10 -2.93 10.96
N ALA A 240 2.38 -2.94 12.27
CA ALA A 240 3.27 -3.92 12.88
C ALA A 240 2.71 -5.36 12.87
N ALA A 241 1.43 -5.56 12.64
CA ALA A 241 0.82 -6.90 12.60
C ALA A 241 1.19 -7.67 11.33
N GLY A 242 1.23 -7.00 10.17
CA GLY A 242 1.58 -7.68 8.92
C GLY A 242 0.89 -7.12 7.68
N VAL A 243 0.81 -7.95 6.65
CA VAL A 243 0.18 -7.64 5.36
C VAL A 243 -0.64 -8.85 4.89
N ALA A 244 -1.89 -8.63 4.52
CA ALA A 244 -2.70 -9.62 3.83
C ALA A 244 -2.55 -9.42 2.31
N PHE A 245 -2.15 -10.46 1.59
CA PHE A 245 -2.07 -10.46 0.13
C PHE A 245 -3.10 -11.41 -0.47
N SER A 246 -3.87 -10.95 -1.44
CA SER A 246 -4.88 -11.75 -2.13
C SER A 246 -4.90 -11.50 -3.63
N ASP A 247 -5.20 -12.56 -4.41
CA ASP A 247 -5.55 -12.48 -5.84
C ASP A 247 -7.07 -12.71 -6.08
N GLY A 248 -7.86 -12.64 -5.00
CA GLY A 248 -9.29 -12.91 -5.01
C GLY A 248 -9.64 -14.40 -4.80
N VAL A 249 -8.70 -15.31 -5.03
CA VAL A 249 -8.85 -16.75 -4.83
C VAL A 249 -8.03 -17.23 -3.64
N ARG A 250 -6.75 -16.88 -3.63
CA ARG A 250 -5.81 -17.21 -2.55
C ARG A 250 -5.60 -15.98 -1.69
N THR A 251 -5.39 -16.18 -0.40
CA THR A 251 -5.09 -15.12 0.55
C THR A 251 -4.02 -15.60 1.50
N GLU A 252 -2.92 -14.87 1.59
CA GLU A 252 -1.79 -15.15 2.46
C GLU A 252 -1.58 -14.02 3.46
N TRP A 253 -1.14 -14.37 4.66
CA TRP A 253 -0.77 -13.42 5.68
C TRP A 253 0.75 -13.37 5.86
N VAL A 254 1.35 -12.24 5.51
CA VAL A 254 2.78 -11.98 5.71
C VAL A 254 2.96 -11.25 7.03
N ARG A 255 3.55 -11.93 8.02
CA ARG A 255 3.89 -11.34 9.33
C ARG A 255 5.06 -10.37 9.18
N THR A 256 5.15 -9.38 10.06
CA THR A 256 6.34 -8.56 10.23
C THR A 256 7.25 -9.14 11.31
N VAL A 257 8.46 -8.61 11.41
CA VAL A 257 9.39 -8.90 12.51
C VAL A 257 9.54 -7.65 13.37
N PRO A 258 9.68 -7.81 14.69
CA PRO A 258 9.89 -6.67 15.59
C PRO A 258 11.13 -5.87 15.20
N THR A 259 11.02 -4.55 15.23
CA THR A 259 12.13 -3.64 14.97
C THR A 259 12.10 -2.44 15.91
N ARG A 260 13.20 -1.71 15.99
CA ARG A 260 13.26 -0.44 16.72
C ARG A 260 12.64 0.67 15.87
N VAL A 261 11.46 1.12 16.25
CA VAL A 261 10.77 2.21 15.54
C VAL A 261 11.37 3.55 15.94
N VAL A 262 11.88 4.29 14.95
CA VAL A 262 12.27 5.71 15.02
C VAL A 262 11.14 6.58 14.50
N SER A 263 10.53 6.18 13.37
CA SER A 263 9.35 6.81 12.78
C SER A 263 8.63 5.81 11.89
N ALA A 264 7.31 5.72 11.99
CA ALA A 264 6.49 4.90 11.08
C ALA A 264 6.00 5.71 9.85
N VAL A 265 6.31 7.00 9.78
CA VAL A 265 5.89 7.86 8.65
C VAL A 265 6.57 7.39 7.35
N GLY A 266 5.76 7.15 6.32
CA GLY A 266 6.24 6.67 5.03
C GLY A 266 6.56 5.17 4.98
N ALA A 267 6.19 4.38 6.02
CA ALA A 267 6.36 2.92 5.99
C ALA A 267 5.52 2.26 4.87
N GLY A 268 4.27 2.71 4.65
CA GLY A 268 3.43 2.27 3.54
C GLY A 268 4.06 2.59 2.18
N ASP A 269 4.61 3.79 2.02
CA ASP A 269 5.31 4.18 0.79
C ASP A 269 6.58 3.34 0.56
N SER A 270 7.29 3.02 1.65
CA SER A 270 8.47 2.14 1.61
C SER A 270 8.07 0.70 1.28
N PHE A 271 6.91 0.25 1.74
CA PHE A 271 6.33 -1.02 1.32
C PHE A 271 6.13 -1.04 -0.21
N VAL A 272 5.47 -0.02 -0.76
CA VAL A 272 5.25 0.11 -2.21
C VAL A 272 6.57 0.15 -2.97
N GLY A 273 7.57 0.89 -2.47
CA GLY A 273 8.90 0.96 -3.08
C GLY A 273 9.60 -0.39 -3.12
N GLY A 274 9.62 -1.12 -2.00
CA GLY A 274 10.21 -2.46 -1.91
C GLY A 274 9.49 -3.48 -2.77
N LEU A 275 8.16 -3.45 -2.78
CA LEU A 275 7.31 -4.28 -3.63
C LEU A 275 7.59 -4.02 -5.12
N ALA A 276 7.63 -2.76 -5.55
CA ALA A 276 7.94 -2.39 -6.93
C ALA A 276 9.31 -2.92 -7.37
N LEU A 277 10.32 -2.85 -6.50
CA LEU A 277 11.62 -3.43 -6.77
C LEU A 277 11.56 -4.96 -6.93
N GLY A 278 10.79 -5.65 -6.10
CA GLY A 278 10.57 -7.09 -6.17
C GLY A 278 9.96 -7.49 -7.51
N LEU A 279 8.90 -6.82 -7.94
CA LEU A 279 8.22 -7.06 -9.21
C LEU A 279 9.16 -6.89 -10.41
N LEU A 280 10.00 -5.85 -10.40
CA LEU A 280 10.95 -5.62 -11.49
C LEU A 280 12.13 -6.62 -11.50
N GLN A 281 12.51 -7.16 -10.35
CA GLN A 281 13.55 -8.18 -10.23
C GLN A 281 13.08 -9.56 -10.69
N ALA A 282 11.80 -9.87 -10.56
CA ALA A 282 11.23 -11.15 -11.00
C ALA A 282 11.37 -11.38 -12.52
N GLY A 283 11.69 -10.34 -13.29
CA GLY A 283 11.90 -10.41 -14.75
C GLY A 283 10.59 -10.33 -15.54
N GLY A 284 10.70 -10.11 -16.87
CA GLY A 284 9.52 -9.99 -17.74
C GLY A 284 8.64 -8.76 -17.45
N SER A 285 7.39 -8.79 -17.92
CA SER A 285 6.36 -7.83 -17.54
C SER A 285 5.74 -8.22 -16.20
N PRO A 286 5.60 -7.30 -15.22
CA PRO A 286 4.94 -7.61 -13.96
C PRO A 286 3.53 -8.16 -14.12
N ALA A 287 2.78 -7.75 -15.15
CA ALA A 287 1.44 -8.27 -15.44
C ALA A 287 1.42 -9.79 -15.71
N GLY A 288 2.53 -10.37 -16.19
CA GLY A 288 2.66 -11.81 -16.47
C GLY A 288 3.26 -12.63 -15.34
N LEU A 289 3.48 -12.05 -14.16
CA LEU A 289 4.05 -12.76 -13.02
C LEU A 289 3.01 -13.68 -12.36
N GLU A 290 3.50 -14.85 -11.90
CA GLU A 290 2.71 -15.79 -11.13
C GLU A 290 2.47 -15.31 -9.70
N TYR A 291 1.50 -15.92 -9.01
CA TYR A 291 1.12 -15.58 -7.64
C TYR A 291 2.31 -15.53 -6.68
N GLU A 292 3.18 -16.56 -6.73
CA GLU A 292 4.33 -16.67 -5.84
C GLU A 292 5.36 -15.54 -6.04
N GLN A 293 5.49 -15.04 -7.27
CA GLN A 293 6.37 -13.90 -7.57
C GLN A 293 5.78 -12.59 -7.04
N TRP A 294 4.44 -12.42 -7.10
CA TRP A 294 3.76 -11.31 -6.46
C TRP A 294 3.87 -11.37 -4.94
N LEU A 295 3.67 -12.56 -4.35
CA LEU A 295 3.82 -12.77 -2.91
C LEU A 295 5.25 -12.46 -2.44
N ASP A 296 6.28 -12.90 -3.17
CA ASP A 296 7.68 -12.58 -2.85
C ASP A 296 7.95 -11.07 -2.91
N ALA A 297 7.36 -10.37 -3.88
CA ALA A 297 7.44 -8.91 -3.96
C ALA A 297 6.75 -8.23 -2.76
N VAL A 298 5.61 -8.75 -2.29
CA VAL A 298 4.92 -8.29 -1.07
C VAL A 298 5.80 -8.51 0.18
N ILE A 299 6.44 -9.67 0.30
CA ILE A 299 7.38 -9.96 1.40
C ILE A 299 8.56 -8.98 1.39
N ARG A 300 9.11 -8.66 0.20
CA ARG A 300 10.15 -7.63 0.05
C ARG A 300 9.62 -6.25 0.45
N GLY A 301 8.39 -5.90 0.08
CA GLY A 301 7.71 -4.68 0.52
C GLY A 301 7.65 -4.58 2.04
N ALA A 302 7.21 -5.65 2.72
CA ALA A 302 7.14 -5.71 4.18
C ALA A 302 8.51 -5.55 4.85
N ALA A 303 9.55 -6.20 4.31
CA ALA A 303 10.93 -6.04 4.81
C ALA A 303 11.44 -4.60 4.67
N THR A 304 11.17 -3.97 3.51
CA THR A 304 11.58 -2.59 3.23
C THR A 304 10.85 -1.59 4.13
N ALA A 305 9.54 -1.78 4.33
CA ALA A 305 8.74 -1.00 5.27
C ALA A 305 9.27 -1.10 6.70
N THR A 306 9.58 -2.32 7.16
CA THR A 306 10.15 -2.56 8.50
C THR A 306 11.50 -1.87 8.67
N ALA A 307 12.39 -1.96 7.68
CA ALA A 307 13.70 -1.28 7.70
C ALA A 307 13.54 0.25 7.69
N SER A 308 12.56 0.79 6.98
CA SER A 308 12.32 2.24 6.92
C SER A 308 11.87 2.80 8.26
N CYS A 309 11.16 2.04 9.08
CA CYS A 309 10.76 2.45 10.43
C CYS A 309 11.97 2.73 11.36
N GLU A 310 13.15 2.21 11.05
CA GLU A 310 14.40 2.49 11.79
C GLU A 310 15.03 3.86 11.40
N ARG A 311 14.40 4.62 10.48
CA ARG A 311 14.86 5.91 9.97
C ARG A 311 13.86 7.03 10.28
N LEU A 312 14.36 8.27 10.37
CA LEU A 312 13.51 9.44 10.59
C LEU A 312 12.85 9.90 9.28
N LEU A 313 13.63 9.89 8.19
CA LEU A 313 13.18 10.36 6.88
C LEU A 313 12.18 9.36 6.28
N ALA A 314 10.99 9.82 5.93
CA ALA A 314 9.99 9.03 5.23
C ALA A 314 10.55 8.52 3.88
N GLY A 315 10.38 7.23 3.59
CA GLY A 315 11.02 6.58 2.43
C GLY A 315 12.53 6.34 2.57
N GLY A 316 13.13 6.75 3.69
CA GLY A 316 14.53 6.45 3.99
C GLY A 316 14.70 4.97 4.36
N VAL A 317 15.60 4.26 3.69
CA VAL A 317 15.85 2.84 3.94
C VAL A 317 17.34 2.53 3.84
N ASP A 318 17.79 1.58 4.66
CA ASP A 318 19.07 0.93 4.52
C ASP A 318 18.87 -0.39 3.76
N PRO A 319 19.36 -0.50 2.51
CA PRO A 319 19.18 -1.71 1.71
C PRO A 319 19.71 -2.98 2.36
N ALA A 320 20.88 -2.90 3.03
CA ALA A 320 21.47 -4.07 3.70
C ALA A 320 20.57 -4.56 4.82
N ARG A 321 20.04 -3.63 5.64
CA ARG A 321 19.09 -3.95 6.70
C ARG A 321 17.78 -4.52 6.17
N ALA A 322 17.24 -3.97 5.09
CA ALA A 322 16.03 -4.48 4.45
C ALA A 322 16.26 -5.89 3.87
N ASP A 323 17.42 -6.18 3.29
CA ASP A 323 17.75 -7.51 2.77
C ASP A 323 17.94 -8.56 3.90
N GLU A 324 18.48 -8.18 5.05
CA GLU A 324 18.50 -9.04 6.26
C GLU A 324 17.07 -9.38 6.72
N LEU A 325 16.19 -8.38 6.80
CA LEU A 325 14.79 -8.56 7.19
C LEU A 325 14.03 -9.41 6.16
N LEU A 326 14.30 -9.23 4.88
CA LEU A 326 13.72 -10.04 3.81
C LEU A 326 14.08 -11.52 3.98
N ALA A 327 15.34 -11.85 4.29
CA ALA A 327 15.74 -13.21 4.55
C ALA A 327 15.00 -13.83 5.75
N GLN A 328 14.80 -13.04 6.82
CA GLN A 328 14.04 -13.48 8.00
C GLN A 328 12.57 -13.74 7.66
N LEU A 329 11.92 -12.82 6.93
CA LEU A 329 10.51 -12.95 6.56
C LEU A 329 10.26 -14.13 5.63
N ARG A 330 11.15 -14.38 4.65
CA ARG A 330 11.06 -15.58 3.78
C ARG A 330 11.17 -16.87 4.59
N ALA A 331 12.07 -16.92 5.58
CA ALA A 331 12.21 -18.08 6.45
C ALA A 331 10.95 -18.32 7.32
N LEU A 332 10.26 -17.27 7.75
CA LEU A 332 9.00 -17.37 8.48
C LEU A 332 7.88 -17.88 7.57
N ALA A 333 7.72 -17.32 6.38
CA ALA A 333 6.72 -17.76 5.39
C ALA A 333 6.86 -19.24 5.03
N THR A 334 8.09 -19.74 4.86
CA THR A 334 8.35 -21.16 4.59
C THR A 334 7.96 -22.08 5.76
N LYS A 335 8.14 -21.63 7.01
CA LYS A 335 7.74 -22.41 8.20
C LYS A 335 6.22 -22.48 8.33
N ASP A 336 5.51 -21.37 8.11
CA ASP A 336 4.06 -21.33 8.20
C ASP A 336 3.42 -22.24 7.13
N ALA A 337 3.93 -22.25 5.91
CA ALA A 337 3.49 -23.16 4.84
C ALA A 337 3.68 -24.66 5.18
N ASN A 338 4.82 -25.01 5.81
CA ASN A 338 5.08 -26.39 6.23
C ASN A 338 4.20 -26.83 7.39
N THR A 339 3.80 -25.92 8.27
CA THR A 339 2.92 -26.23 9.42
C THR A 339 1.48 -26.46 8.98
N THR A 340 0.98 -25.67 8.03
CA THR A 340 -0.37 -25.87 7.44
C THR A 340 -0.46 -27.10 6.55
N GLY A 341 0.60 -27.49 5.85
CA GLY A 341 0.67 -28.72 5.08
C GLY A 341 0.67 -30.01 5.93
N ALA A 342 1.26 -29.95 7.12
CA ALA A 342 1.33 -31.11 8.02
C ALA A 342 0.00 -31.44 8.72
N THR A 343 -0.91 -30.48 8.86
CA THR A 343 -2.24 -30.69 9.46
C THR A 343 -3.27 -31.27 8.49
N ASN A 344 -3.01 -31.25 7.19
CA ASN A 344 -3.93 -31.77 6.17
C ASN A 344 -3.64 -33.20 5.70
N THR A 345 -2.56 -33.86 6.19
CA THR A 345 -2.22 -35.24 5.83
C THR A 345 -2.58 -36.28 6.91
N GLY A 346 -3.27 -35.88 7.98
CA GLY A 346 -3.64 -36.72 9.12
C GLY A 346 -5.11 -37.16 9.16
N GLY A 347 -5.72 -37.57 8.04
CA GLY A 347 -7.14 -37.95 8.09
C GLY A 347 -7.62 -38.86 6.97
N ALA A 348 -6.96 -40.00 6.75
CA ALA A 348 -7.56 -41.08 5.93
C ALA A 348 -6.85 -42.42 6.18
N THR A 349 -7.12 -43.05 7.30
CA THR A 349 -7.07 -44.51 7.41
C THR A 349 -8.13 -44.95 8.42
N ASN A 350 -9.30 -45.33 7.94
CA ASN A 350 -10.15 -46.25 8.66
C ASN A 350 -10.58 -47.37 7.71
N THR A 351 -9.81 -48.44 7.76
CA THR A 351 -10.16 -49.72 7.22
C THR A 351 -11.02 -50.45 8.25
N GLY A 352 -12.09 -51.04 7.84
CA GLY A 352 -12.58 -52.18 8.58
C GLY A 352 -14.07 -52.40 8.66
N GLY A 353 -14.54 -53.38 7.95
CA GLY A 353 -15.45 -54.39 8.46
C GLY A 353 -16.91 -54.23 8.07
N ALA A 354 -17.24 -54.93 6.99
CA ALA A 354 -18.61 -55.37 6.71
C ALA A 354 -19.11 -56.30 7.79
N THR A 355 -20.38 -56.15 8.23
CA THR A 355 -21.26 -57.29 8.49
C THR A 355 -22.71 -56.88 8.18
N ASN A 356 -23.24 -57.67 7.32
CA ASN A 356 -24.60 -57.76 6.80
C ASN A 356 -25.54 -58.36 7.87
N THR A 357 -26.70 -57.76 8.16
CA THR A 357 -27.87 -58.57 8.52
C THR A 357 -29.15 -57.85 8.12
N ALA A 358 -29.93 -58.58 7.36
CA ALA A 358 -31.24 -58.24 6.87
C ALA A 358 -32.34 -58.33 7.99
N GLY A 359 -33.38 -57.54 7.86
CA GLY A 359 -34.57 -57.67 8.73
C GLY A 359 -35.67 -56.73 8.27
N ALA A 360 -36.63 -57.32 7.70
CA ALA A 360 -37.84 -56.91 7.01
C ALA A 360 -38.88 -56.14 7.82
N MET A 361 -39.75 -55.45 7.05
CA MET A 361 -41.19 -55.19 7.23
C MET A 361 -41.68 -54.41 8.47
N ASN A 362 -42.39 -53.31 8.34
CA ASN A 362 -43.82 -53.35 8.04
C ASN A 362 -44.43 -51.93 7.94
N THR A 363 -45.38 -51.86 7.04
CA THR A 363 -46.43 -50.88 6.78
C THR A 363 -47.11 -50.25 8.00
N ALA A 364 -47.49 -48.96 7.94
CA ALA A 364 -48.90 -48.56 8.01
C ALA A 364 -49.13 -47.06 7.88
N ALA A 365 -50.04 -46.69 7.04
CA ALA A 365 -50.62 -45.39 6.78
C ALA A 365 -51.47 -44.85 7.94
N ARG A 366 -51.70 -43.51 7.97
CA ARG A 366 -53.01 -42.80 8.09
C ARG A 366 -52.71 -41.34 8.50
N THR A 367 -52.98 -40.36 7.61
CA THR A 367 -54.21 -39.54 7.46
C THR A 367 -54.60 -38.67 8.64
N GLY A 368 -54.86 -37.41 8.35
CA GLY A 368 -55.78 -36.50 9.02
C GLY A 368 -55.08 -35.33 9.62
N ASP A 369 -55.22 -34.19 9.15
CA ASP A 369 -56.26 -33.23 8.83
C ASP A 369 -56.26 -32.09 9.88
N ALA A 370 -56.24 -30.89 9.39
CA ALA A 370 -56.84 -29.65 9.85
C ALA A 370 -56.48 -29.05 11.24
N GLY A 371 -56.13 -27.79 11.16
CA GLY A 371 -56.13 -26.84 12.26
C GLY A 371 -55.25 -25.62 11.94
#